data_81ef889f828acfc2e20d4fa4ab0478e8
#
_entry.id   81ef889f828acfc2e20d4fa4ab0478e8
#
_cell.length_a   1.000
_cell.length_b   1.000
_cell.length_c   1.000
_cell.angle_alpha   90.00
_cell.angle_beta   90.00
_cell.angle_gamma   90.00
#
_symmetry.space_group_name_H-M   'P 1'
#
loop_
_entity.id
_entity.type
_entity.pdbx_description
1 polymer ?
#
loop_
_entity_poly.entity_id
_entity_poly.type
_entity_poly.pdbx_seq_one_letter_code
_entity_poly.pdbx_strand_id
1 'polypeptide(L)'
;LKMTVERAAYGMFTIVNANMVNGLRRVTVERGYDPRDFVLVGAGGATAAHITALADAIGIDTIVLPKLASGLCAFGQIISDVKYNYMATAPLRLETDAAYARIDELFTQIEAQGIDHLKTDGFKAKDIVVKRSLDMRYVGQVHECTVEIGNFKVDAKSIEKIKAAFHKRHKELYTYAEPQSVVEVVNIESTVYGVVDKPERMTIGKGATAAKAVKGHRDAVFTADGK
;
A
#
# COMPACT_ATOMS: atom_id res chain seq x y z
N LEU A 1 -11.07 6.91 -40.15
CA LEU A 1 -9.97 5.92 -40.11
C LEU A 1 -10.05 4.83 -41.21
N LYS A 2 -11.00 4.85 -42.12
CA LYS A 2 -11.20 3.85 -43.19
C LYS A 2 -11.13 2.38 -42.72
N MET A 3 -11.79 2.05 -41.61
CA MET A 3 -11.84 0.73 -41.02
C MET A 3 -13.25 0.49 -40.44
N THR A 4 -13.61 -0.78 -40.15
CA THR A 4 -14.88 -1.10 -39.51
C THR A 4 -14.89 -0.63 -38.05
N VAL A 5 -16.11 -0.54 -37.47
CA VAL A 5 -16.28 -0.15 -36.05
C VAL A 5 -15.59 -1.16 -35.14
N GLU A 6 -15.73 -2.46 -35.44
CA GLU A 6 -15.13 -3.55 -34.68
C GLU A 6 -13.60 -3.47 -34.66
N ARG A 7 -13.01 -3.20 -35.85
CA ARG A 7 -11.55 -3.05 -35.97
C ARG A 7 -11.03 -1.81 -35.23
N ALA A 8 -11.78 -0.72 -35.26
CA ALA A 8 -11.45 0.49 -34.51
C ALA A 8 -11.52 0.23 -33.00
N ALA A 9 -12.60 -0.41 -32.53
CA ALA A 9 -12.79 -0.78 -31.14
C ALA A 9 -11.70 -1.74 -30.62
N TYR A 10 -11.36 -2.75 -31.42
CA TYR A 10 -10.26 -3.67 -31.09
C TYR A 10 -8.91 -2.98 -31.04
N GLY A 11 -8.65 -2.03 -31.93
CA GLY A 11 -7.44 -1.20 -31.89
C GLY A 11 -7.34 -0.37 -30.61
N MET A 12 -8.43 0.26 -30.17
CA MET A 12 -8.49 0.98 -28.89
C MET A 12 -8.25 0.03 -27.70
N PHE A 13 -8.88 -1.14 -27.69
CA PHE A 13 -8.68 -2.17 -26.69
C PHE A 13 -7.21 -2.59 -26.58
N THR A 14 -6.56 -2.83 -27.73
CA THR A 14 -5.13 -3.22 -27.79
C THR A 14 -4.22 -2.14 -27.21
N ILE A 15 -4.45 -0.87 -27.55
CA ILE A 15 -3.66 0.25 -27.04
C ILE A 15 -3.83 0.39 -25.52
N VAL A 16 -5.06 0.32 -25.02
CA VAL A 16 -5.34 0.40 -23.58
C VAL A 16 -4.65 -0.74 -22.83
N ASN A 17 -4.74 -1.98 -23.36
CA ASN A 17 -4.05 -3.12 -22.74
C ASN A 17 -2.54 -2.94 -22.72
N ALA A 18 -1.93 -2.45 -23.81
CA ALA A 18 -0.50 -2.17 -23.84
C ALA A 18 -0.07 -1.14 -22.78
N ASN A 19 -0.86 -0.09 -22.58
CA ASN A 19 -0.61 0.90 -21.52
C ASN A 19 -0.72 0.28 -20.11
N MET A 20 -1.73 -0.56 -19.88
CA MET A 20 -1.88 -1.27 -18.59
C MET A 20 -0.74 -2.27 -18.34
N VAL A 21 -0.28 -3.00 -19.37
CA VAL A 21 0.88 -3.89 -19.29
C VAL A 21 2.14 -3.11 -18.89
N ASN A 22 2.35 -1.93 -19.45
CA ASN A 22 3.48 -1.07 -19.06
C ASN A 22 3.38 -0.66 -17.57
N GLY A 23 2.17 -0.37 -17.08
CA GLY A 23 1.93 -0.11 -15.65
C GLY A 23 2.28 -1.31 -14.76
N LEU A 24 1.89 -2.52 -15.18
CA LEU A 24 2.24 -3.76 -14.46
C LEU A 24 3.75 -4.02 -14.46
N ARG A 25 4.44 -3.78 -15.58
CA ARG A 25 5.91 -3.91 -15.66
C ARG A 25 6.63 -2.96 -14.71
N ARG A 26 6.14 -1.74 -14.55
CA ARG A 26 6.72 -0.76 -13.61
C ARG A 26 6.70 -1.23 -12.16
N VAL A 27 5.66 -1.93 -11.75
CA VAL A 27 5.54 -2.41 -10.37
C VAL A 27 6.12 -3.81 -10.14
N THR A 28 6.51 -4.51 -11.21
CA THR A 28 7.13 -5.83 -11.16
C THR A 28 8.55 -5.80 -11.71
N VAL A 29 8.72 -5.84 -13.03
CA VAL A 29 10.01 -5.99 -13.71
C VAL A 29 10.99 -4.86 -13.36
N GLU A 30 10.55 -3.61 -13.38
CA GLU A 30 11.40 -2.45 -13.05
C GLU A 30 11.81 -2.44 -11.57
N ARG A 31 11.16 -3.24 -10.72
CA ARG A 31 11.51 -3.44 -9.32
C ARG A 31 12.28 -4.75 -9.07
N GLY A 32 12.64 -5.46 -10.13
CA GLY A 32 13.41 -6.70 -10.03
C GLY A 32 12.58 -7.96 -9.75
N TYR A 33 11.25 -7.89 -9.88
CA TYR A 33 10.37 -9.05 -9.69
C TYR A 33 10.02 -9.70 -11.02
N ASP A 34 9.93 -11.04 -11.04
CA ASP A 34 9.39 -11.78 -12.18
C ASP A 34 7.85 -11.80 -12.08
N PRO A 35 7.12 -11.26 -13.07
CA PRO A 35 5.64 -11.28 -13.05
C PRO A 35 5.04 -12.68 -12.95
N ARG A 36 5.74 -13.71 -13.43
CA ARG A 36 5.30 -15.12 -13.43
C ARG A 36 5.18 -15.70 -12.02
N ASP A 37 5.84 -15.10 -11.04
CA ASP A 37 5.76 -15.49 -9.64
C ASP A 37 4.52 -14.94 -8.93
N PHE A 38 3.68 -14.17 -9.64
CA PHE A 38 2.51 -13.50 -9.08
C PHE A 38 1.19 -14.05 -9.59
N VAL A 39 0.15 -13.78 -8.83
CA VAL A 39 -1.25 -13.97 -9.21
C VAL A 39 -1.85 -12.62 -9.58
N LEU A 40 -2.56 -12.53 -10.70
CA LEU A 40 -3.23 -11.30 -11.09
C LEU A 40 -4.65 -11.26 -10.50
N VAL A 41 -4.90 -10.27 -9.63
CA VAL A 41 -6.21 -10.07 -9.01
C VAL A 41 -6.99 -9.00 -9.76
N GLY A 42 -8.16 -9.35 -10.27
CA GLY A 42 -9.05 -8.43 -10.97
C GLY A 42 -10.06 -7.77 -10.06
N ALA A 43 -10.09 -6.43 -10.08
CA ALA A 43 -11.04 -5.62 -9.34
C ALA A 43 -11.65 -4.54 -10.24
N GLY A 44 -12.94 -4.25 -10.05
CA GLY A 44 -13.68 -3.29 -10.86
C GLY A 44 -14.52 -3.93 -11.97
N GLY A 45 -15.59 -3.26 -12.35
CA GLY A 45 -16.58 -3.80 -13.32
C GLY A 45 -16.01 -4.03 -14.73
N ALA A 46 -15.07 -3.18 -15.19
CA ALA A 46 -14.46 -3.28 -16.51
C ALA A 46 -13.29 -4.28 -16.58
N THR A 47 -12.73 -4.69 -15.46
CA THR A 47 -11.50 -5.51 -15.39
C THR A 47 -11.64 -6.83 -16.15
N ALA A 48 -12.83 -7.47 -16.10
CA ALA A 48 -13.08 -8.73 -16.79
C ALA A 48 -12.88 -8.66 -18.31
N ALA A 49 -13.02 -7.48 -18.91
CA ALA A 49 -12.78 -7.29 -20.34
C ALA A 49 -11.28 -7.30 -20.71
N HIS A 50 -10.40 -7.02 -19.78
CA HIS A 50 -8.98 -6.78 -20.04
C HIS A 50 -8.05 -7.83 -19.43
N ILE A 51 -8.41 -8.40 -18.29
CA ILE A 51 -7.49 -9.11 -17.38
C ILE A 51 -6.81 -10.32 -18.02
N THR A 52 -7.49 -11.06 -18.89
CA THR A 52 -6.91 -12.21 -19.60
C THR A 52 -5.83 -11.75 -20.57
N ALA A 53 -6.12 -10.72 -21.39
CA ALA A 53 -5.14 -10.16 -22.30
C ALA A 53 -3.91 -9.57 -21.58
N LEU A 54 -4.11 -9.01 -20.38
CA LEU A 54 -3.00 -8.52 -19.55
C LEU A 54 -2.16 -9.67 -19.02
N ALA A 55 -2.79 -10.73 -18.49
CA ALA A 55 -2.11 -11.90 -17.97
C ALA A 55 -1.26 -12.59 -19.04
N ASP A 56 -1.84 -12.80 -20.24
CA ASP A 56 -1.14 -13.37 -21.39
C ASP A 56 0.07 -12.53 -21.79
N ALA A 57 -0.06 -11.19 -21.82
CA ALA A 57 1.00 -10.28 -22.25
C ALA A 57 2.21 -10.22 -21.30
N ILE A 58 2.04 -10.58 -20.02
CA ILE A 58 3.12 -10.57 -19.02
C ILE A 58 3.46 -11.96 -18.47
N GLY A 59 2.78 -13.00 -18.95
CA GLY A 59 3.06 -14.41 -18.62
C GLY A 59 2.57 -14.83 -17.23
N ILE A 60 1.47 -14.25 -16.73
CA ILE A 60 0.85 -14.67 -15.47
C ILE A 60 -0.20 -15.74 -15.75
N ASP A 61 -0.02 -16.93 -15.20
CA ASP A 61 -0.87 -18.10 -15.44
C ASP A 61 -2.16 -18.11 -14.59
N THR A 62 -2.17 -17.37 -13.47
CA THR A 62 -3.28 -17.42 -12.52
C THR A 62 -3.96 -16.08 -12.37
N ILE A 63 -5.26 -16.05 -12.66
CA ILE A 63 -6.13 -14.90 -12.46
C ILE A 63 -7.15 -15.20 -11.37
N VAL A 64 -7.30 -14.28 -10.41
CA VAL A 64 -8.34 -14.35 -9.37
C VAL A 64 -9.33 -13.23 -9.55
N LEU A 65 -10.58 -13.57 -9.73
CA LEU A 65 -11.71 -12.65 -9.76
C LEU A 65 -12.54 -12.87 -8.49
N PRO A 66 -12.42 -12.00 -7.48
CA PRO A 66 -13.25 -12.10 -6.27
C PRO A 66 -14.74 -11.99 -6.62
N LYS A 67 -15.61 -12.64 -5.85
CA LYS A 67 -17.08 -12.56 -6.07
C LYS A 67 -17.61 -11.12 -6.02
N LEU A 68 -16.97 -10.26 -5.25
CA LEU A 68 -17.26 -8.83 -5.16
C LEU A 68 -16.40 -7.98 -6.12
N ALA A 69 -15.79 -8.57 -7.14
CA ALA A 69 -14.85 -7.86 -8.03
C ALA A 69 -15.39 -6.52 -8.53
N SER A 70 -16.65 -6.45 -8.96
CA SER A 70 -17.29 -5.22 -9.46
C SER A 70 -17.48 -4.14 -8.38
N GLY A 71 -17.62 -4.54 -7.12
CA GLY A 71 -17.80 -3.64 -5.96
C GLY A 71 -16.61 -3.60 -5.02
N LEU A 72 -15.46 -4.17 -5.40
CA LEU A 72 -14.33 -4.35 -4.48
C LEU A 72 -13.76 -3.02 -3.96
N CYS A 73 -13.78 -1.97 -4.77
CA CYS A 73 -13.34 -0.64 -4.34
C CYS A 73 -14.25 -0.07 -3.24
N ALA A 74 -15.57 -0.15 -3.40
CA ALA A 74 -16.53 0.29 -2.39
C ALA A 74 -16.43 -0.56 -1.12
N PHE A 75 -16.28 -1.87 -1.28
CA PHE A 75 -16.04 -2.78 -0.15
C PHE A 75 -14.73 -2.43 0.57
N GLY A 76 -13.66 -2.15 -0.17
CA GLY A 76 -12.39 -1.71 0.38
C GLY A 76 -12.52 -0.44 1.23
N GLN A 77 -13.29 0.55 0.76
CA GLN A 77 -13.56 1.76 1.54
C GLN A 77 -14.31 1.49 2.84
N ILE A 78 -15.31 0.62 2.81
CA ILE A 78 -16.10 0.28 4.00
C ILE A 78 -15.26 -0.40 5.07
N ILE A 79 -14.27 -1.22 4.67
CA ILE A 79 -13.42 -1.95 5.61
C ILE A 79 -12.10 -1.23 5.94
N SER A 80 -11.83 -0.10 5.31
CA SER A 80 -10.60 0.66 5.56
C SER A 80 -10.71 1.43 6.87
N ASP A 81 -9.65 1.39 7.66
CA ASP A 81 -9.53 2.22 8.85
C ASP A 81 -9.35 3.69 8.45
N VAL A 82 -9.91 4.59 9.25
CA VAL A 82 -9.64 6.03 9.10
C VAL A 82 -8.19 6.28 9.52
N LYS A 83 -7.45 7.02 8.72
CA LYS A 83 -6.02 7.22 8.93
C LYS A 83 -5.66 8.69 8.83
N TYR A 84 -4.99 9.21 9.85
CA TYR A 84 -4.37 10.52 9.86
C TYR A 84 -2.87 10.39 10.05
N ASN A 85 -2.10 11.05 9.18
CA ASN A 85 -0.64 11.15 9.28
C ASN A 85 -0.25 12.54 9.74
N TYR A 86 0.61 12.61 10.73
CA TYR A 86 1.21 13.85 11.23
C TYR A 86 2.71 13.73 11.21
N MET A 87 3.35 14.80 10.80
CA MET A 87 4.81 14.88 10.71
C MET A 87 5.30 16.17 11.35
N ALA A 88 6.41 16.08 12.05
CA ALA A 88 7.15 17.23 12.54
C ALA A 88 8.61 17.10 12.12
N THR A 89 9.14 18.12 11.45
CA THR A 89 10.56 18.16 11.10
C THR A 89 11.35 18.60 12.33
N ALA A 90 12.32 17.78 12.71
CA ALA A 90 13.15 18.00 13.88
C ALA A 90 14.55 17.40 13.68
N PRO A 91 15.48 18.14 13.07
CA PRO A 91 16.84 17.66 12.88
C PRO A 91 17.57 17.59 14.23
N LEU A 92 17.55 16.41 14.84
CA LEU A 92 18.05 16.15 16.18
C LEU A 92 19.06 15.00 16.17
N ARG A 93 20.28 15.25 16.64
CA ARG A 93 21.27 14.20 16.86
C ARG A 93 20.91 13.38 18.09
N LEU A 94 20.99 12.06 17.99
CA LEU A 94 20.65 11.15 19.08
C LEU A 94 21.81 10.96 20.07
N GLU A 95 22.25 12.06 20.69
CA GLU A 95 23.44 12.12 21.59
C GLU A 95 23.13 12.67 22.98
N THR A 96 21.96 13.31 23.18
CA THR A 96 21.66 14.01 24.45
C THR A 96 20.25 13.74 24.95
N ASP A 97 20.08 13.75 26.26
CA ASP A 97 18.76 13.62 26.90
C ASP A 97 17.78 14.72 26.48
N ALA A 98 18.29 15.91 26.18
CA ALA A 98 17.49 17.01 25.67
C ALA A 98 16.88 16.69 24.28
N ALA A 99 17.66 16.04 23.39
CA ALA A 99 17.17 15.60 22.10
C ALA A 99 16.09 14.49 22.25
N TYR A 100 16.30 13.54 23.14
CA TYR A 100 15.34 12.46 23.42
C TYR A 100 14.03 13.01 23.95
N ALA A 101 14.11 13.94 24.94
CA ALA A 101 12.94 14.59 25.50
C ALA A 101 12.16 15.39 24.44
N ARG A 102 12.88 16.07 23.52
CA ARG A 102 12.25 16.83 22.43
C ARG A 102 11.52 15.93 21.45
N ILE A 103 12.07 14.77 21.11
CA ILE A 103 11.41 13.77 20.26
C ILE A 103 10.12 13.28 20.92
N ASP A 104 10.16 12.95 22.22
CA ASP A 104 9.00 12.47 22.97
C ASP A 104 7.90 13.54 23.08
N GLU A 105 8.28 14.79 23.30
CA GLU A 105 7.38 15.95 23.32
C GLU A 105 6.67 16.12 21.95
N LEU A 106 7.42 16.05 20.85
CA LEU A 106 6.86 16.19 19.50
C LEU A 106 5.90 15.06 19.18
N PHE A 107 6.23 13.81 19.51
CA PHE A 107 5.27 12.71 19.40
C PHE A 107 3.99 13.00 20.17
N THR A 108 4.11 13.44 21.42
CA THR A 108 2.94 13.78 22.26
C THR A 108 2.06 14.84 21.60
N GLN A 109 2.68 15.88 21.02
CA GLN A 109 1.95 16.98 20.38
C GLN A 109 1.21 16.54 19.12
N ILE A 110 1.89 15.82 18.19
CA ILE A 110 1.27 15.40 16.93
C ILE A 110 0.25 14.29 17.13
N GLU A 111 0.43 13.41 18.11
CA GLU A 111 -0.52 12.35 18.45
C GLU A 111 -1.79 12.92 19.09
N ALA A 112 -1.66 13.92 19.95
CA ALA A 112 -2.80 14.58 20.55
C ALA A 112 -3.73 15.16 19.47
N GLN A 113 -3.18 15.77 18.41
CA GLN A 113 -3.95 16.30 17.29
C GLN A 113 -4.69 15.16 16.55
N GLY A 114 -4.02 14.06 16.25
CA GLY A 114 -4.61 12.93 15.54
C GLY A 114 -5.70 12.23 16.35
N ILE A 115 -5.46 12.05 17.65
CA ILE A 115 -6.43 11.47 18.57
C ILE A 115 -7.68 12.37 18.69
N ASP A 116 -7.49 13.69 18.73
CA ASP A 116 -8.60 14.65 18.81
C ASP A 116 -9.45 14.64 17.54
N HIS A 117 -8.80 14.61 16.36
CA HIS A 117 -9.51 14.44 15.09
C HIS A 117 -10.34 13.16 15.05
N LEU A 118 -9.77 12.01 15.42
CA LEU A 118 -10.52 10.75 15.43
C LEU A 118 -11.67 10.74 16.46
N LYS A 119 -11.50 11.40 17.62
CA LYS A 119 -12.61 11.58 18.56
C LYS A 119 -13.72 12.44 17.98
N THR A 120 -13.37 13.49 17.24
CA THR A 120 -14.35 14.35 16.53
C THR A 120 -15.09 13.56 15.45
N ASP A 121 -14.41 12.62 14.78
CA ASP A 121 -15.00 11.69 13.82
C ASP A 121 -15.87 10.59 14.50
N GLY A 122 -15.91 10.54 15.84
CA GLY A 122 -16.76 9.64 16.61
C GLY A 122 -16.08 8.34 17.07
N PHE A 123 -14.76 8.18 16.88
CA PHE A 123 -14.04 7.02 17.38
C PHE A 123 -13.85 7.05 18.89
N LYS A 124 -14.03 5.89 19.54
CA LYS A 124 -13.76 5.73 20.97
C LYS A 124 -12.27 5.48 21.19
N ALA A 125 -11.77 5.83 22.36
CA ALA A 125 -10.35 5.67 22.70
C ALA A 125 -9.81 4.23 22.50
N LYS A 126 -10.63 3.20 22.71
CA LYS A 126 -10.27 1.79 22.49
C LYS A 126 -10.07 1.41 21.03
N ASP A 127 -10.65 2.18 20.10
CA ASP A 127 -10.63 1.94 18.66
C ASP A 127 -9.57 2.80 17.97
N ILE A 128 -8.78 3.57 18.77
CA ILE A 128 -7.70 4.42 18.27
C ILE A 128 -6.36 3.71 18.47
N VAL A 129 -5.62 3.55 17.39
CA VAL A 129 -4.28 2.96 17.38
C VAL A 129 -3.27 3.95 16.83
N VAL A 130 -2.16 4.12 17.53
CA VAL A 130 -1.07 5.02 17.12
C VAL A 130 0.11 4.18 16.66
N LYS A 131 0.75 4.58 15.55
CA LYS A 131 2.03 4.04 15.10
C LYS A 131 3.03 5.18 14.96
N ARG A 132 4.23 4.98 15.46
CA ARG A 132 5.33 5.93 15.43
C ARG A 132 6.41 5.51 14.45
N SER A 133 6.91 6.46 13.68
CA SER A 133 8.12 6.28 12.88
C SER A 133 9.03 7.50 12.97
N LEU A 134 10.30 7.27 12.68
CA LEU A 134 11.33 8.28 12.60
C LEU A 134 12.03 8.18 11.26
N ASP A 135 12.17 9.28 10.55
CA ASP A 135 13.10 9.37 9.43
C ASP A 135 14.49 9.68 9.97
N MET A 136 15.39 8.75 9.77
CA MET A 136 16.72 8.76 10.39
C MET A 136 17.81 8.56 9.35
N ARG A 137 18.97 9.13 9.61
CA ARG A 137 20.19 8.96 8.80
C ARG A 137 21.45 9.08 9.65
N TYR A 138 22.59 8.66 9.13
CA TYR A 138 23.86 9.07 9.70
C TYR A 138 24.14 10.53 9.35
N VAL A 139 24.74 11.26 10.28
CA VAL A 139 25.10 12.66 10.05
C VAL A 139 26.01 12.77 8.82
N GLY A 140 25.62 13.65 7.89
CA GLY A 140 26.29 13.84 6.61
C GLY A 140 25.72 13.05 5.43
N GLN A 141 24.78 12.12 5.65
CA GLN A 141 24.03 11.49 4.55
C GLN A 141 22.93 12.41 4.02
N VAL A 142 22.63 12.25 2.74
CA VAL A 142 21.56 13.00 2.05
C VAL A 142 20.19 12.34 2.26
N HIS A 143 20.15 11.00 2.17
CA HIS A 143 18.91 10.24 2.23
C HIS A 143 18.70 9.64 3.61
N GLU A 144 17.50 9.81 4.12
CA GLU A 144 17.01 9.17 5.34
C GLU A 144 16.33 7.84 5.04
N CYS A 145 16.20 7.00 6.04
CA CYS A 145 15.34 5.82 6.01
C CYS A 145 14.34 5.89 7.16
N THR A 146 13.09 5.54 6.84
CA THR A 146 12.00 5.48 7.81
C THR A 146 12.12 4.22 8.66
N VAL A 147 12.09 4.40 9.98
CA VAL A 147 12.19 3.37 10.99
C VAL A 147 10.94 3.37 11.86
N GLU A 148 10.15 2.30 11.81
CA GLU A 148 9.04 2.12 12.74
C GLU A 148 9.58 1.85 14.15
N ILE A 149 9.02 2.56 15.13
CA ILE A 149 9.35 2.39 16.54
C ILE A 149 8.09 2.03 17.35
N GLY A 150 8.27 1.47 18.54
CA GLY A 150 7.13 1.15 19.41
C GLY A 150 6.58 2.40 20.11
N ASN A 151 5.37 2.28 20.64
CA ASN A 151 4.71 3.33 21.43
C ASN A 151 5.26 3.35 22.87
N PHE A 152 6.51 3.72 23.03
CA PHE A 152 7.16 3.85 24.31
C PHE A 152 7.77 5.27 24.43
N LYS A 153 8.07 5.68 25.64
CA LYS A 153 8.71 6.95 25.90
C LYS A 153 10.12 6.96 25.28
N VAL A 154 10.45 8.05 24.58
CA VAL A 154 11.80 8.25 24.03
C VAL A 154 12.66 8.87 25.11
N ASP A 155 13.59 8.10 25.64
CA ASP A 155 14.53 8.48 26.70
C ASP A 155 15.86 7.72 26.56
N ALA A 156 16.80 7.97 27.47
CA ALA A 156 18.11 7.32 27.49
C ALA A 156 18.05 5.77 27.55
N LYS A 157 16.95 5.18 28.04
CA LYS A 157 16.79 3.71 28.12
C LYS A 157 16.33 3.12 26.79
N SER A 158 15.50 3.87 26.05
CA SER A 158 14.91 3.42 24.79
C SER A 158 15.76 3.74 23.56
N ILE A 159 16.70 4.69 23.66
CA ILE A 159 17.46 5.21 22.52
C ILE A 159 18.30 4.14 21.83
N GLU A 160 18.93 3.25 22.59
CA GLU A 160 19.75 2.19 22.01
C GLU A 160 18.92 1.20 21.19
N LYS A 161 17.66 0.95 21.59
CA LYS A 161 16.72 0.15 20.82
C LYS A 161 16.35 0.85 19.51
N ILE A 162 16.18 2.16 19.55
CA ILE A 162 15.88 2.97 18.34
C ILE A 162 17.06 2.94 17.38
N LYS A 163 18.28 3.18 17.88
CA LYS A 163 19.50 3.11 17.06
C LYS A 163 19.70 1.72 16.46
N ALA A 164 19.50 0.65 17.22
CA ALA A 164 19.59 -0.72 16.72
C ALA A 164 18.59 -1.01 15.59
N ALA A 165 17.35 -0.53 15.73
CA ALA A 165 16.33 -0.64 14.67
C ALA A 165 16.74 0.14 13.40
N PHE A 166 17.31 1.34 13.56
CA PHE A 166 17.85 2.13 12.47
C PHE A 166 19.01 1.41 11.75
N HIS A 167 20.02 0.94 12.48
CA HIS A 167 21.16 0.22 11.89
C HIS A 167 20.71 -1.02 11.11
N LYS A 168 19.74 -1.77 11.66
CA LYS A 168 19.15 -2.92 10.98
C LYS A 168 18.48 -2.48 9.68
N ARG A 169 17.62 -1.45 9.72
CA ARG A 169 16.90 -0.95 8.55
C ARG A 169 17.83 -0.38 7.49
N HIS A 170 18.85 0.37 7.91
CA HIS A 170 19.87 0.90 7.00
C HIS A 170 20.64 -0.21 6.29
N LYS A 171 21.00 -1.28 7.01
CA LYS A 171 21.67 -2.44 6.43
C LYS A 171 20.78 -3.18 5.42
N GLU A 172 19.47 -3.28 5.68
CA GLU A 172 18.51 -3.88 4.74
C GLU A 172 18.41 -3.10 3.43
N LEU A 173 18.44 -1.76 3.50
CA LEU A 173 18.29 -0.89 2.33
C LEU A 173 19.59 -0.66 1.57
N TYR A 174 20.70 -0.50 2.30
CA TYR A 174 21.98 -0.05 1.73
C TYR A 174 23.09 -1.09 1.84
N THR A 175 22.82 -2.27 2.39
CA THR A 175 23.75 -3.41 2.57
C THR A 175 24.82 -3.23 3.65
N TYR A 176 24.97 -2.04 4.24
CA TYR A 176 25.92 -1.73 5.30
C TYR A 176 25.27 -0.98 6.47
N ALA A 177 25.96 -0.94 7.60
CA ALA A 177 25.63 -0.10 8.76
C ALA A 177 26.92 0.39 9.43
N GLU A 178 26.85 1.57 10.05
CA GLU A 178 27.98 2.21 10.74
C GLU A 178 27.61 2.50 12.22
N PRO A 179 27.65 1.49 13.12
CA PRO A 179 27.18 1.66 14.50
C PRO A 179 27.97 2.72 15.31
N GLN A 180 29.16 3.09 14.86
CA GLN A 180 30.00 4.11 15.50
C GLN A 180 29.68 5.53 15.01
N SER A 181 28.94 5.67 13.93
CA SER A 181 28.59 6.98 13.37
C SER A 181 27.41 7.60 14.12
N VAL A 182 27.40 8.92 14.20
CA VAL A 182 26.32 9.67 14.85
C VAL A 182 25.05 9.55 14.01
N VAL A 183 23.95 9.19 14.66
CA VAL A 183 22.62 9.11 14.05
C VAL A 183 21.85 10.37 14.36
N GLU A 184 21.16 10.90 13.35
CA GLU A 184 20.22 12.02 13.51
C GLU A 184 18.83 11.64 13.04
N VAL A 185 17.83 12.16 13.72
CA VAL A 185 16.43 12.19 13.27
C VAL A 185 16.25 13.42 12.39
N VAL A 186 15.55 13.27 11.28
CA VAL A 186 15.18 14.36 10.37
C VAL A 186 13.71 14.72 10.57
N ASN A 187 12.84 13.72 10.54
CA ASN A 187 11.41 13.89 10.78
C ASN A 187 10.90 12.89 11.82
N ILE A 188 9.87 13.31 12.51
CA ILE A 188 9.09 12.52 13.46
C ILE A 188 7.72 12.36 12.85
N GLU A 189 7.28 11.13 12.65
CA GLU A 189 6.00 10.83 12.03
C GLU A 189 5.14 9.98 12.97
N SER A 190 3.88 10.35 13.12
CA SER A 190 2.90 9.54 13.80
C SER A 190 1.68 9.32 12.91
N THR A 191 1.31 8.07 12.75
CA THR A 191 0.09 7.65 12.09
C THR A 191 -0.93 7.22 13.12
N VAL A 192 -2.08 7.89 13.14
CA VAL A 192 -3.18 7.60 14.06
C VAL A 192 -4.31 6.96 13.27
N TYR A 193 -4.74 5.76 13.69
CA TYR A 193 -5.79 4.98 13.04
C TYR A 193 -7.03 4.94 13.92
N GLY A 194 -8.20 5.24 13.32
CA GLY A 194 -9.50 4.89 13.83
C GLY A 194 -9.90 3.53 13.25
N VAL A 195 -9.85 2.48 14.05
CA VAL A 195 -10.15 1.12 13.63
C VAL A 195 -11.66 0.96 13.48
N VAL A 196 -12.11 0.59 12.28
CA VAL A 196 -13.52 0.32 12.00
C VAL A 196 -13.86 -1.16 12.20
N ASP A 197 -15.09 -1.44 12.61
CA ASP A 197 -15.58 -2.81 12.65
C ASP A 197 -15.57 -3.43 11.25
N LYS A 198 -14.94 -4.61 11.12
CA LYS A 198 -14.86 -5.30 9.84
C LYS A 198 -16.05 -6.24 9.69
N PRO A 199 -16.74 -6.25 8.53
CA PRO A 199 -17.81 -7.20 8.28
C PRO A 199 -17.25 -8.64 8.34
N GLU A 200 -18.04 -9.54 8.91
CA GLU A 200 -17.70 -10.97 8.92
C GLU A 200 -17.56 -11.50 7.48
N ARG A 201 -16.65 -12.46 7.30
CA ARG A 201 -16.48 -13.11 6.00
C ARG A 201 -17.75 -13.89 5.65
N MET A 202 -18.45 -13.45 4.62
CA MET A 202 -19.61 -14.19 4.11
C MET A 202 -19.15 -15.53 3.51
N THR A 203 -19.56 -16.62 4.11
CA THR A 203 -19.42 -17.95 3.50
C THR A 203 -20.47 -18.10 2.42
N ILE A 204 -20.07 -18.11 1.15
CA ILE A 204 -20.99 -18.31 0.04
C ILE A 204 -21.09 -19.80 -0.19
N GLY A 205 -22.30 -20.35 -0.02
CA GLY A 205 -22.59 -21.75 -0.29
C GLY A 205 -22.22 -22.18 -1.72
N LYS A 206 -22.13 -23.48 -1.96
CA LYS A 206 -21.87 -24.03 -3.30
C LYS A 206 -22.95 -23.51 -4.26
N GLY A 207 -22.53 -22.84 -5.32
CA GLY A 207 -23.42 -22.34 -6.36
C GLY A 207 -24.06 -23.46 -7.16
N ALA A 208 -25.09 -23.13 -7.97
CA ALA A 208 -25.66 -24.02 -8.97
C ALA A 208 -24.62 -24.34 -10.07
N THR A 209 -24.88 -25.35 -10.89
CA THR A 209 -24.01 -25.69 -12.02
C THR A 209 -23.91 -24.53 -13.01
N ALA A 210 -22.81 -24.44 -13.76
CA ALA A 210 -22.59 -23.39 -14.76
C ALA A 210 -23.75 -23.32 -15.79
N ALA A 211 -24.33 -24.45 -16.18
CA ALA A 211 -25.47 -24.50 -17.09
C ALA A 211 -26.70 -23.75 -16.57
N LYS A 212 -26.97 -23.77 -15.26
CA LYS A 212 -28.06 -23.02 -14.63
C LYS A 212 -27.81 -21.52 -14.54
N ALA A 213 -26.53 -21.08 -14.69
CA ALA A 213 -26.16 -19.68 -14.65
C ALA A 213 -26.24 -18.97 -16.03
N VAL A 214 -26.42 -19.73 -17.12
CA VAL A 214 -26.55 -19.19 -18.48
C VAL A 214 -27.84 -18.39 -18.60
N LYS A 215 -27.74 -17.08 -18.88
CA LYS A 215 -28.86 -16.16 -19.07
C LYS A 215 -29.14 -15.87 -20.55
N GLY A 216 -28.21 -16.16 -21.44
CA GLY A 216 -28.28 -15.88 -22.85
C GLY A 216 -26.93 -15.99 -23.52
N HIS A 217 -26.91 -15.79 -24.82
CA HIS A 217 -25.72 -15.78 -25.66
C HIS A 217 -25.65 -14.46 -26.42
N ARG A 218 -24.44 -13.99 -26.70
CA ARG A 218 -24.15 -12.84 -27.55
C ARG A 218 -22.83 -13.06 -28.28
N ASP A 219 -22.71 -12.45 -29.45
CA ASP A 219 -21.43 -12.43 -30.15
C ASP A 219 -20.42 -11.52 -29.44
N ALA A 220 -19.17 -11.94 -29.42
CA ALA A 220 -18.06 -11.18 -28.87
C ALA A 220 -16.87 -11.25 -29.83
N VAL A 221 -16.21 -10.12 -30.03
CA VAL A 221 -15.08 -9.98 -30.94
C VAL A 221 -13.78 -10.02 -30.13
N PHE A 222 -12.96 -11.04 -30.38
CA PHE A 222 -11.69 -11.25 -29.66
C PHE A 222 -10.44 -11.04 -30.53
N THR A 223 -10.61 -10.82 -31.84
CA THR A 223 -9.52 -10.67 -32.79
C THR A 223 -9.72 -9.47 -33.71
N ALA A 224 -8.65 -8.97 -34.33
CA ALA A 224 -8.68 -7.81 -35.22
C ALA A 224 -9.53 -8.02 -36.50
N ASP A 225 -9.74 -9.27 -36.89
CA ASP A 225 -10.53 -9.68 -38.08
C ASP A 225 -11.98 -10.04 -37.75
N GLY A 226 -12.42 -9.82 -36.51
CA GLY A 226 -13.80 -9.98 -36.09
C GLY A 226 -14.24 -11.41 -35.87
N LYS A 227 -13.31 -12.32 -35.64
CA LYS A 227 -13.59 -13.75 -35.36
C LYS A 227 -13.48 -14.08 -33.89
#